data_583a33be1f9419e78c3e2ffb0738d2a1
#
_entry.id   583a33be1f9419e78c3e2ffb0738d2a1
#
_cell.length_a   1.000
_cell.length_b   1.000
_cell.length_c   1.000
_cell.angle_alpha   90.00
_cell.angle_beta   90.00
_cell.angle_gamma   90.00
#
_symmetry.space_group_name_H-M   'P 1'
#
loop_
_entity.id
_entity.type
_entity.pdbx_description
1 polymer ?
#
loop_
_entity_poly.entity_id
_entity_poly.type
_entity_poly.pdbx_seq_one_letter_code
_entity_poly.pdbx_strand_id
1 'polypeptide(L)'
;MSTYGFKAFDKNMKNRYGIEFEEGKTYQTNSNVSFGYNSGDEVTGYHFCKNLEDTLRYVDGINDDIKIAEVIGSGNIVIYNDEYYGYYDMYSAEIIDIIHILTREEIINKVLYSKNEYAAERFIKGFKLTIEELEKFKTEYISSYRLQYFLNTQEKNKVLELK
;
A
#
# COMPACT_ATOMS: atom_id res chain seq x y z
N MET A 1 19.57 11.80 6.30
CA MET A 1 19.32 10.37 5.99
C MET A 1 18.11 10.30 5.07
N SER A 2 18.07 9.39 4.09
CA SER A 2 16.90 9.19 3.22
C SER A 2 16.50 7.72 3.23
N THR A 3 15.20 7.45 3.13
CA THR A 3 14.64 6.10 3.19
C THR A 3 13.62 5.95 2.08
N TYR A 4 13.81 4.94 1.24
CA TYR A 4 12.87 4.55 0.20
C TYR A 4 11.74 3.69 0.78
N GLY A 5 10.53 3.83 0.24
CA GLY A 5 9.39 3.03 0.62
C GLY A 5 8.16 3.26 -0.25
N PHE A 6 7.00 2.89 0.30
CA PHE A 6 5.70 2.95 -0.39
C PHE A 6 4.67 3.67 0.49
N LYS A 7 3.77 4.39 -0.17
CA LYS A 7 2.67 5.08 0.49
C LYS A 7 1.36 4.85 -0.25
N ALA A 8 0.30 4.50 0.50
CA ALA A 8 -1.05 4.41 -0.03
C ALA A 8 -1.76 5.77 0.10
N PHE A 9 -2.59 6.08 -0.89
CA PHE A 9 -3.42 7.28 -0.97
C PHE A 9 -4.83 6.91 -1.41
N ASP A 10 -5.77 7.82 -1.21
CA ASP A 10 -7.08 7.71 -1.85
C ASP A 10 -6.98 7.90 -3.38
N LYS A 11 -8.10 7.74 -4.07
CA LYS A 11 -8.19 7.90 -5.54
C LYS A 11 -7.74 9.27 -6.05
N ASN A 12 -7.81 10.30 -5.21
CA ASN A 12 -7.46 11.68 -5.54
C ASN A 12 -6.03 12.05 -5.11
N MET A 13 -5.23 11.09 -4.67
CA MET A 13 -3.89 11.32 -4.12
C MET A 13 -3.88 12.27 -2.92
N LYS A 14 -4.95 12.25 -2.09
CA LYS A 14 -5.06 13.09 -0.91
C LYS A 14 -4.77 12.29 0.36
N ASN A 15 -4.20 12.98 1.35
CA ASN A 15 -4.15 12.48 2.71
C ASN A 15 -5.38 12.95 3.52
N ARG A 16 -5.52 12.44 4.74
CA ARG A 16 -6.62 12.82 5.65
C ARG A 16 -6.67 14.32 6.01
N TYR A 17 -5.61 15.07 5.74
CA TYR A 17 -5.51 16.52 5.98
C TYR A 17 -5.84 17.35 4.74
N GLY A 18 -6.23 16.72 3.62
CA GLY A 18 -6.59 17.39 2.38
C GLY A 18 -5.41 17.81 1.52
N ILE A 19 -4.18 17.44 1.88
CA ILE A 19 -3.00 17.69 1.05
C ILE A 19 -3.09 16.74 -0.16
N GLU A 20 -3.02 17.31 -1.36
CA GLU A 20 -2.97 16.58 -2.61
C GLU A 20 -1.52 16.39 -3.05
N PHE A 21 -1.18 15.13 -3.42
CA PHE A 21 0.17 14.75 -3.81
C PHE A 21 0.24 14.50 -5.29
N GLU A 22 1.36 14.89 -5.90
CA GLU A 22 1.64 14.72 -7.32
C GLU A 22 2.97 14.01 -7.51
N GLU A 23 3.05 13.17 -8.55
CA GLU A 23 4.30 12.52 -8.96
C GLU A 23 5.36 13.56 -9.32
N GLY A 24 6.59 13.31 -8.90
CA GLY A 24 7.73 14.19 -9.12
C GLY A 24 7.81 15.39 -8.19
N LYS A 25 6.91 15.50 -7.19
CA LYS A 25 6.93 16.63 -6.24
C LYS A 25 7.44 16.24 -4.86
N THR A 26 8.03 17.23 -4.20
CA THR A 26 8.52 17.16 -2.83
C THR A 26 7.58 17.94 -1.91
N TYR A 27 7.29 17.37 -0.75
CA TYR A 27 6.48 17.97 0.29
C TYR A 27 7.26 18.01 1.60
N GLN A 28 7.17 19.13 2.32
CA GLN A 28 7.84 19.30 3.60
C GLN A 28 6.85 19.78 4.66
N THR A 29 6.95 19.24 5.87
CA THR A 29 6.25 19.74 7.04
C THR A 29 7.21 20.52 7.94
N ASN A 30 6.69 21.56 8.60
CA ASN A 30 7.44 22.33 9.60
C ASN A 30 7.17 21.80 11.02
N SER A 31 6.31 20.79 11.17
CA SER A 31 5.97 20.20 12.46
C SER A 31 7.01 19.16 12.89
N ASN A 32 7.15 18.96 14.20
CA ASN A 32 7.95 17.88 14.73
C ASN A 32 7.42 16.52 14.24
N VAL A 33 8.33 15.73 13.67
CA VAL A 33 7.99 14.41 13.16
C VAL A 33 7.68 13.46 14.32
N SER A 34 6.49 12.88 14.32
CA SER A 34 6.07 11.90 15.33
C SER A 34 5.00 10.96 14.77
N PHE A 35 4.74 9.85 15.47
CA PHE A 35 3.59 8.96 15.25
C PHE A 35 2.41 9.27 16.18
N GLY A 36 2.54 10.29 17.03
CA GLY A 36 1.49 10.65 18.00
C GLY A 36 0.22 11.12 17.30
N TYR A 37 -0.93 10.66 17.81
CA TYR A 37 -2.23 11.27 17.53
C TYR A 37 -2.28 12.61 18.26
N ASN A 38 -1.81 13.66 17.64
CA ASN A 38 -2.10 14.98 18.13
C ASN A 38 -3.54 15.33 17.76
N SER A 39 -4.30 15.79 18.75
CA SER A 39 -5.69 16.25 18.63
C SER A 39 -5.85 17.56 17.85
N GLY A 40 -4.91 17.89 16.96
CA GLY A 40 -4.92 19.09 16.12
C GLY A 40 -4.68 18.72 14.65
N ASP A 41 -5.08 19.60 13.76
CA ASP A 41 -5.02 19.45 12.30
C ASP A 41 -3.58 19.53 11.71
N GLU A 42 -2.54 19.38 12.53
CA GLU A 42 -1.16 19.48 12.10
C GLU A 42 -0.62 18.14 11.60
N VAL A 43 -0.02 18.16 10.41
CA VAL A 43 0.72 17.04 9.85
C VAL A 43 1.99 16.82 10.68
N THR A 44 2.04 15.74 11.45
CA THR A 44 3.19 15.38 12.28
C THR A 44 4.26 14.58 11.53
N GLY A 45 4.26 14.66 10.23
CA GLY A 45 5.15 13.95 9.31
C GLY A 45 4.38 13.18 8.24
N TYR A 46 5.13 12.73 7.24
CA TYR A 46 4.59 11.96 6.13
C TYR A 46 4.83 10.47 6.39
N HIS A 47 3.76 9.72 6.64
CA HIS A 47 3.83 8.29 6.94
C HIS A 47 3.94 7.47 5.65
N PHE A 48 4.81 6.48 5.65
CA PHE A 48 4.98 5.50 4.56
C PHE A 48 5.55 4.19 5.11
N CYS A 49 5.44 3.10 4.37
CA CYS A 49 6.00 1.81 4.74
C CYS A 49 7.26 1.50 3.94
N LYS A 50 8.16 0.72 4.51
CA LYS A 50 9.36 0.27 3.82
C LYS A 50 9.04 -0.68 2.67
N ASN A 51 8.07 -1.57 2.89
CA ASN A 51 7.71 -2.63 1.96
C ASN A 51 6.31 -2.43 1.38
N LEU A 52 6.10 -2.92 0.17
CA LEU A 52 4.78 -2.85 -0.49
C LEU A 52 3.72 -3.64 0.28
N GLU A 53 4.04 -4.83 0.79
CA GLU A 53 3.14 -5.67 1.59
C GLU A 53 2.61 -4.97 2.83
N ASP A 54 3.42 -4.16 3.49
CA ASP A 54 3.00 -3.38 4.65
C ASP A 54 2.08 -2.22 4.25
N THR A 55 2.33 -1.64 3.08
CA THR A 55 1.47 -0.60 2.51
C THR A 55 0.10 -1.14 2.14
N LEU A 56 0.01 -2.38 1.65
CA LEU A 56 -1.24 -3.05 1.33
C LEU A 56 -2.16 -3.29 2.55
N ARG A 57 -1.66 -3.14 3.78
CA ARG A 57 -2.50 -3.16 5.00
C ARG A 57 -3.50 -2.01 5.06
N TYR A 58 -3.16 -0.89 4.41
CA TYR A 58 -4.00 0.31 4.39
C TYR A 58 -5.05 0.30 3.28
N VAL A 59 -5.11 -0.81 2.53
CA VAL A 59 -6.14 -1.06 1.52
C VAL A 59 -7.29 -1.81 2.20
N ASP A 60 -8.31 -1.09 2.65
CA ASP A 60 -9.47 -1.67 3.31
C ASP A 60 -10.51 -2.14 2.30
N GLY A 61 -10.79 -3.45 2.32
CA GLY A 61 -11.80 -4.04 1.48
C GLY A 61 -11.44 -4.05 0.00
N ILE A 62 -12.41 -4.39 -0.85
CA ILE A 62 -12.23 -4.36 -2.32
C ILE A 62 -12.38 -2.93 -2.79
N ASN A 63 -11.26 -2.23 -2.91
CA ASN A 63 -11.22 -0.82 -3.31
C ASN A 63 -10.17 -0.59 -4.41
N ASP A 64 -10.63 -0.60 -5.66
CA ASP A 64 -9.79 -0.35 -6.84
C ASP A 64 -9.36 1.12 -6.99
N ASP A 65 -9.87 2.01 -6.14
CA ASP A 65 -9.61 3.45 -6.21
C ASP A 65 -8.35 3.88 -5.43
N ILE A 66 -7.71 2.96 -4.69
CA ILE A 66 -6.49 3.26 -3.96
C ILE A 66 -5.31 3.40 -4.92
N LYS A 67 -4.51 4.43 -4.67
CA LYS A 67 -3.23 4.67 -5.34
C LYS A 67 -2.09 4.30 -4.40
N ILE A 68 -1.04 3.72 -4.95
CA ILE A 68 0.21 3.45 -4.23
C ILE A 68 1.33 4.14 -4.99
N ALA A 69 2.17 4.87 -4.27
CA ALA A 69 3.35 5.49 -4.86
C ALA A 69 4.63 4.97 -4.20
N GLU A 70 5.68 4.92 -4.98
CA GLU A 70 7.07 4.85 -4.52
C GLU A 70 7.46 6.22 -3.99
N VAL A 71 8.08 6.26 -2.81
CA VAL A 71 8.42 7.50 -2.13
C VAL A 71 9.82 7.45 -1.53
N ILE A 72 10.41 8.63 -1.33
CA ILE A 72 11.62 8.79 -0.52
C ILE A 72 11.30 9.74 0.63
N GLY A 73 11.42 9.25 1.86
CA GLY A 73 11.39 10.08 3.06
C GLY A 73 12.77 10.61 3.41
N SER A 74 12.87 11.87 3.82
CA SER A 74 14.12 12.51 4.23
C SER A 74 13.94 13.55 5.34
N GLY A 75 15.02 14.22 5.74
CA GLY A 75 15.03 15.11 6.90
C GLY A 75 15.04 14.33 8.21
N ASN A 76 14.25 14.77 9.19
CA ASN A 76 14.01 14.03 10.42
C ASN A 76 13.11 12.84 10.10
N ILE A 77 13.53 11.63 10.47
CA ILE A 77 12.79 10.40 10.25
C ILE A 77 12.63 9.67 11.58
N VAL A 78 11.39 9.32 11.90
CA VAL A 78 11.05 8.47 13.04
C VAL A 78 10.57 7.13 12.51
N ILE A 79 11.03 6.04 13.11
CA ILE A 79 10.67 4.66 12.76
C ILE A 79 9.72 4.14 13.83
N TYR A 80 8.63 3.56 13.39
CA TYR A 80 7.69 2.85 14.24
C TYR A 80 7.74 1.37 13.92
N ASN A 81 8.19 0.59 14.90
CA ASN A 81 8.18 -0.87 14.85
C ASN A 81 7.07 -1.37 15.76
N ASP A 82 6.03 -1.96 15.22
CA ASP A 82 4.97 -2.57 16.01
C ASP A 82 5.26 -4.07 16.22
N GLU A 83 5.91 -4.38 17.33
CA GLU A 83 6.16 -5.78 17.73
C GLU A 83 4.89 -6.55 18.06
N TYR A 84 3.80 -5.85 18.38
CA TYR A 84 2.54 -6.45 18.82
C TYR A 84 1.67 -6.94 17.66
N TYR A 85 1.72 -6.24 16.51
CA TYR A 85 0.94 -6.58 15.31
C TYR A 85 1.75 -7.27 14.20
N GLY A 86 2.95 -7.72 14.51
CA GLY A 86 3.90 -8.29 13.57
C GLY A 86 4.82 -7.21 13.00
N TYR A 87 6.08 -7.57 12.84
CA TYR A 87 7.15 -6.69 12.38
C TYR A 87 6.81 -6.03 11.04
N TYR A 88 6.44 -4.76 11.08
CA TYR A 88 6.42 -3.91 9.89
C TYR A 88 7.07 -2.58 10.21
N ASP A 89 7.88 -2.12 9.28
CA ASP A 89 8.55 -0.84 9.40
C ASP A 89 7.69 0.26 8.79
N MET A 90 7.11 1.09 9.65
CA MET A 90 6.45 2.32 9.25
C MET A 90 7.34 3.51 9.61
N TYR A 91 7.47 4.42 8.68
CA TYR A 91 8.28 5.63 8.81
C TYR A 91 7.39 6.87 8.83
N SER A 92 7.80 7.86 9.59
CA SER A 92 7.29 9.22 9.48
C SER A 92 8.46 10.15 9.17
N ALA A 93 8.41 10.88 8.06
CA ALA A 93 9.46 11.76 7.61
C ALA A 93 9.02 13.22 7.57
N GLU A 94 9.97 14.14 7.80
CA GLU A 94 9.78 15.58 7.66
C GLU A 94 9.53 15.97 6.19
N ILE A 95 10.24 15.31 5.28
CA ILE A 95 10.18 15.55 3.83
C ILE A 95 9.79 14.25 3.14
N ILE A 96 8.92 14.34 2.14
CA ILE A 96 8.57 13.22 1.28
C ILE A 96 8.62 13.61 -0.19
N ASP A 97 9.32 12.82 -0.99
CA ASP A 97 9.34 12.90 -2.44
C ASP A 97 8.43 11.83 -3.01
N ILE A 98 7.50 12.21 -3.87
CA ILE A 98 6.66 11.27 -4.61
C ILE A 98 7.37 10.92 -5.90
N ILE A 99 7.96 9.74 -5.95
CA ILE A 99 8.84 9.34 -7.06
C ILE A 99 8.02 8.84 -8.25
N HIS A 100 7.10 7.91 -8.00
CA HIS A 100 6.31 7.27 -9.03
C HIS A 100 5.00 6.73 -8.48
N ILE A 101 3.89 7.03 -9.14
CA ILE A 101 2.57 6.47 -8.82
C ILE A 101 2.45 5.15 -9.58
N LEU A 102 2.43 4.04 -8.85
CA LEU A 102 2.38 2.72 -9.44
C LEU A 102 1.08 2.49 -10.21
N THR A 103 1.20 2.00 -11.42
CA THR A 103 0.08 1.43 -12.16
C THR A 103 -0.37 0.12 -11.51
N ARG A 104 -1.60 -0.30 -11.78
CA ARG A 104 -2.11 -1.59 -11.30
C ARG A 104 -1.22 -2.76 -11.74
N GLU A 105 -0.76 -2.74 -12.98
CA GLU A 105 0.14 -3.77 -13.52
C GLU A 105 1.47 -3.82 -12.76
N GLU A 106 2.05 -2.66 -12.45
CA GLU A 106 3.30 -2.60 -11.66
C GLU A 106 3.10 -3.15 -10.24
N ILE A 107 1.97 -2.84 -9.59
CA ILE A 107 1.65 -3.41 -8.27
C ILE A 107 1.56 -4.94 -8.36
N ILE A 108 0.80 -5.47 -9.32
CA ILE A 108 0.65 -6.91 -9.55
C ILE A 108 2.01 -7.57 -9.78
N ASN A 109 2.82 -7.01 -10.68
CA ASN A 109 4.14 -7.56 -10.99
C ASN A 109 5.06 -7.56 -9.77
N LYS A 110 5.05 -6.49 -8.96
CA LYS A 110 5.83 -6.43 -7.71
C LYS A 110 5.37 -7.50 -6.71
N VAL A 111 4.06 -7.69 -6.54
CA VAL A 111 3.49 -8.71 -5.65
C VAL A 111 3.87 -10.12 -6.11
N LEU A 112 3.71 -10.43 -7.39
CA LEU A 112 4.06 -11.74 -7.95
C LEU A 112 5.57 -12.01 -7.88
N TYR A 113 6.40 -10.99 -8.22
CA TYR A 113 7.85 -11.12 -8.17
C TYR A 113 8.39 -11.34 -6.75
N SER A 114 7.77 -10.74 -5.75
CA SER A 114 8.15 -10.91 -4.35
C SER A 114 8.00 -12.35 -3.85
N LYS A 115 7.11 -13.14 -4.48
CA LYS A 115 6.71 -14.49 -4.05
C LYS A 115 6.25 -14.55 -2.59
N ASN A 116 5.82 -13.41 -2.06
CA ASN A 116 5.36 -13.27 -0.69
C ASN A 116 3.86 -13.53 -0.63
N GLU A 117 3.47 -14.68 -0.04
CA GLU A 117 2.06 -15.06 0.10
C GLU A 117 1.24 -14.04 0.89
N TYR A 118 1.86 -13.37 1.85
CA TYR A 118 1.19 -12.35 2.65
C TYR A 118 0.87 -11.10 1.82
N ALA A 119 1.81 -10.65 0.97
CA ALA A 119 1.56 -9.57 0.02
C ALA A 119 0.46 -9.94 -0.97
N ALA A 120 0.51 -11.15 -1.52
CA ALA A 120 -0.49 -11.68 -2.44
C ALA A 120 -1.88 -11.74 -1.78
N GLU A 121 -1.98 -12.25 -0.55
CA GLU A 121 -3.25 -12.32 0.18
C GLU A 121 -3.86 -10.94 0.37
N ARG A 122 -3.06 -9.96 0.81
CA ARG A 122 -3.54 -8.60 1.01
C ARG A 122 -4.01 -7.97 -0.29
N PHE A 123 -3.26 -8.16 -1.36
CA PHE A 123 -3.66 -7.68 -2.68
C PHE A 123 -4.97 -8.32 -3.14
N ILE A 124 -5.10 -9.64 -3.06
CA ILE A 124 -6.30 -10.37 -3.45
C ILE A 124 -7.54 -9.92 -2.62
N LYS A 125 -7.35 -9.64 -1.34
CA LYS A 125 -8.43 -9.16 -0.47
C LYS A 125 -8.78 -7.69 -0.69
N GLY A 126 -7.80 -6.86 -1.04
CA GLY A 126 -7.95 -5.42 -1.19
C GLY A 126 -8.44 -4.98 -2.57
N PHE A 127 -8.26 -5.81 -3.61
CA PHE A 127 -8.57 -5.45 -4.99
C PHE A 127 -9.49 -6.48 -5.66
N LYS A 128 -10.39 -5.97 -6.50
CA LYS A 128 -11.23 -6.81 -7.35
C LYS A 128 -10.42 -7.21 -8.59
N LEU A 129 -10.00 -8.48 -8.68
CA LEU A 129 -9.17 -8.99 -9.77
C LEU A 129 -9.98 -9.21 -11.05
N THR A 130 -9.38 -8.97 -12.20
CA THR A 130 -9.89 -9.44 -13.51
C THR A 130 -9.72 -10.97 -13.62
N ILE A 131 -10.35 -11.59 -14.62
CA ILE A 131 -10.17 -13.03 -14.87
C ILE A 131 -8.70 -13.34 -15.19
N GLU A 132 -8.06 -12.52 -16.01
CA GLU A 132 -6.66 -12.68 -16.38
C GLU A 132 -5.73 -12.55 -15.17
N GLU A 133 -5.99 -11.59 -14.28
CA GLU A 133 -5.24 -11.42 -13.03
C GLU A 133 -5.44 -12.61 -12.10
N LEU A 134 -6.68 -13.11 -11.96
CA LEU A 134 -6.98 -14.32 -11.19
C LEU A 134 -6.16 -15.52 -11.66
N GLU A 135 -6.06 -15.74 -12.98
CA GLU A 135 -5.27 -16.82 -13.55
C GLU A 135 -3.76 -16.67 -13.28
N LYS A 136 -3.23 -15.44 -13.35
CA LYS A 136 -1.83 -15.16 -12.99
C LYS A 136 -1.54 -15.56 -11.55
N PHE A 137 -2.38 -15.13 -10.60
CA PHE A 137 -2.22 -15.45 -9.18
C PHE A 137 -2.42 -16.94 -8.89
N LYS A 138 -3.40 -17.58 -9.51
CA LYS A 138 -3.64 -19.04 -9.37
C LYS A 138 -2.44 -19.85 -9.82
N THR A 139 -1.83 -19.48 -10.94
CA THR A 139 -0.66 -20.16 -11.48
C THR A 139 0.55 -19.97 -10.58
N GLU A 140 0.85 -18.74 -10.16
CA GLU A 140 2.03 -18.44 -9.35
C GLU A 140 1.94 -19.09 -7.95
N TYR A 141 0.75 -19.10 -7.35
CA TYR A 141 0.52 -19.63 -5.99
C TYR A 141 -0.25 -20.96 -6.01
N ILE A 142 -0.01 -21.82 -6.99
CA ILE A 142 -0.75 -23.08 -7.17
C ILE A 142 -0.67 -24.01 -5.95
N SER A 143 0.44 -23.98 -5.22
CA SER A 143 0.66 -24.79 -4.02
C SER A 143 0.08 -24.19 -2.72
N SER A 144 -0.35 -22.92 -2.77
CA SER A 144 -0.89 -22.25 -1.59
C SER A 144 -2.40 -22.49 -1.47
N TYR A 145 -2.79 -23.45 -0.63
CA TYR A 145 -4.21 -23.73 -0.35
C TYR A 145 -4.98 -22.49 0.12
N ARG A 146 -4.36 -21.66 0.96
CA ARG A 146 -4.97 -20.44 1.49
C ARG A 146 -5.28 -19.43 0.40
N LEU A 147 -4.32 -19.15 -0.49
CA LEU A 147 -4.52 -18.20 -1.59
C LEU A 147 -5.51 -18.74 -2.62
N GLN A 148 -5.47 -20.03 -2.93
CA GLN A 148 -6.43 -20.66 -3.83
C GLN A 148 -7.87 -20.51 -3.33
N TYR A 149 -8.10 -20.58 -2.01
CA TYR A 149 -9.42 -20.35 -1.42
C TYR A 149 -9.95 -18.94 -1.72
N PHE A 150 -9.14 -17.89 -1.53
CA PHE A 150 -9.54 -16.50 -1.81
C PHE A 150 -9.76 -16.26 -3.31
N LEU A 151 -8.88 -16.78 -4.15
CA LEU A 151 -8.98 -16.65 -5.61
C LEU A 151 -10.25 -17.31 -6.15
N ASN A 152 -10.56 -18.52 -5.70
CA ASN A 152 -11.77 -19.21 -6.08
C ASN A 152 -13.04 -18.50 -5.57
N THR A 153 -12.97 -17.83 -4.43
CA THR A 153 -14.08 -17.04 -3.91
C THR A 153 -14.34 -15.82 -4.80
N GLN A 154 -13.32 -15.10 -5.20
CA GLN A 154 -13.47 -13.97 -6.13
C GLN A 154 -14.01 -14.41 -7.50
N GLU A 155 -13.53 -15.53 -8.02
CA GLU A 155 -14.01 -16.08 -9.31
C GLU A 155 -15.49 -16.45 -9.26
N LYS A 156 -15.95 -17.11 -8.20
CA LYS A 156 -17.37 -17.44 -8.00
C LYS A 156 -18.24 -16.18 -7.96
N ASN A 157 -17.79 -15.14 -7.27
CA ASN A 157 -18.53 -13.89 -7.19
C ASN A 157 -18.67 -13.22 -8.58
N LYS A 158 -17.61 -13.27 -9.42
CA LYS A 158 -17.69 -12.76 -10.80
C LYS A 158 -18.71 -13.50 -11.66
N VAL A 159 -18.78 -14.82 -11.55
CA VAL A 159 -19.77 -15.63 -12.29
C VAL A 159 -21.20 -15.28 -11.87
N LEU A 160 -21.42 -14.90 -10.61
CA LEU A 160 -22.73 -14.46 -10.10
C LEU A 160 -23.11 -13.06 -10.59
N GLU A 161 -22.15 -12.17 -10.75
CA GLU A 161 -22.38 -10.81 -11.29
C GLU A 161 -22.75 -10.79 -12.79
N LEU A 162 -22.44 -11.86 -13.52
CA LEU A 162 -22.73 -12.00 -14.96
C LEU A 162 -24.11 -12.64 -15.26
N LYS A 163 -24.85 -13.03 -14.23
CA LYS A 163 -26.21 -13.60 -14.33
C LYS A 163 -27.28 -12.58 -13.95
#